data_4fd392841505ef2f2dde4bd4a0cfeed0
#
_entry.id   4fd392841505ef2f2dde4bd4a0cfeed0
#
_cell.length_a   1.000
_cell.length_b   1.000
_cell.length_c   1.000
_cell.angle_alpha   90.00
_cell.angle_beta   90.00
_cell.angle_gamma   90.00
#
_symmetry.space_group_name_H-M   'P 1'
#
loop_
_entity.id
_entity.type
_entity.pdbx_description
1 polymer ?
#
loop_
_entity_poly.entity_id
_entity_poly.type
_entity_poly.pdbx_seq_one_letter_code
_entity_poly.pdbx_strand_id
1 'polypeptide(L)'
;MKIKSILSALLLMVSSVASAQYLNVKLEDGTCHSYKTTPNMKVSFGDKNGTNPTESEQIVTVGNYKVTVKLAENTPASEVVFSTNLEGNEVKIKAVSVGGYGLGCIKDNEVLTPVVANGFYTFTVSDISKDVVATIGYITVSFDLNITDNFKAKPEDIRIGYNSTVPQTYASAEKHSFRGWYTDKECTKAWNDSTRVTKNLTLYAKWAEDPAEDQINGHDYVKLGGYYWATENVGEVKDMYIGYDATYGYYYNYANAIEAAKTWNSGSGSGHTWTLPSAAQWQALIDYCKWEWNENYNDTKMNGYVVKGRDDTYESDNSVFLPAASHNNFGVGFYGYYWSSTASDSNVAYDLLFTPGFQRVDDYDRYGGCSVRTVLAEE
;
A
#
# COMPACT_ATOMS: atom_id res chain seq x y z
N MET A 1 20.68 -12.43 50.62
CA MET A 1 19.72 -13.23 49.80
C MET A 1 20.15 -13.08 48.36
N LYS A 2 20.65 -14.12 47.74
CA LYS A 2 21.20 -14.09 46.37
C LYS A 2 20.05 -13.96 45.39
N ILE A 3 19.93 -12.85 44.68
CA ILE A 3 19.04 -12.70 43.52
C ILE A 3 19.67 -13.52 42.39
N LYS A 4 19.21 -14.76 42.24
CA LYS A 4 19.54 -15.57 41.08
C LYS A 4 18.74 -15.08 39.89
N SER A 5 19.48 -14.56 38.94
CA SER A 5 19.23 -14.59 37.50
C SER A 5 17.80 -14.82 37.04
N ILE A 6 17.18 -13.84 36.48
CA ILE A 6 16.27 -14.02 35.33
C ILE A 6 16.31 -12.72 34.55
N LEU A 7 17.02 -12.68 33.45
CA LEU A 7 16.88 -11.66 32.43
C LEU A 7 16.49 -12.34 31.14
N SER A 8 15.23 -12.67 31.05
CA SER A 8 14.58 -13.00 29.82
C SER A 8 13.33 -12.12 29.73
N ALA A 9 13.36 -11.22 28.77
CA ALA A 9 12.28 -10.36 28.25
C ALA A 9 11.75 -9.25 29.18
N LEU A 10 12.24 -8.06 28.95
CA LEU A 10 11.68 -6.82 29.45
C LEU A 10 10.72 -6.24 28.41
N LEU A 11 9.44 -6.18 28.73
CA LEU A 11 8.46 -5.45 27.92
C LEU A 11 8.45 -3.99 28.36
N LEU A 12 9.07 -3.11 27.58
CA LEU A 12 9.04 -1.68 27.80
C LEU A 12 7.80 -1.09 27.10
N MET A 13 6.72 -0.82 27.84
CA MET A 13 5.64 0.02 27.31
C MET A 13 5.94 1.47 27.63
N VAL A 14 6.48 2.22 26.67
CA VAL A 14 6.52 3.67 26.73
C VAL A 14 5.27 4.18 26.02
N SER A 15 4.24 4.53 26.78
CA SER A 15 3.12 5.28 26.22
C SER A 15 3.59 6.72 25.97
N SER A 16 3.60 7.16 24.72
CA SER A 16 3.89 8.54 24.31
C SER A 16 2.72 9.47 24.67
N VAL A 17 2.49 9.66 25.96
CA VAL A 17 1.66 10.76 26.46
C VAL A 17 2.61 11.69 27.20
N ALA A 18 2.55 12.97 26.90
CA ALA A 18 3.42 14.05 27.41
C ALA A 18 3.48 14.21 28.95
N SER A 19 3.13 13.19 29.71
CA SER A 19 3.15 13.15 31.17
C SER A 19 3.37 11.77 31.79
N ALA A 20 3.97 10.79 31.08
CA ALA A 20 4.28 9.50 31.68
C ALA A 20 5.32 9.69 32.81
N GLN A 21 4.87 9.63 34.06
CA GLN A 21 5.73 9.79 35.24
C GLN A 21 6.43 8.48 35.65
N TYR A 22 6.13 7.35 35.01
CA TYR A 22 6.61 6.03 35.39
C TYR A 22 6.95 5.17 34.20
N LEU A 23 8.08 4.45 34.31
CA LEU A 23 8.48 3.35 33.46
C LEU A 23 8.01 2.05 34.12
N ASN A 24 7.14 1.29 33.46
CA ASN A 24 6.68 0.02 33.92
C ASN A 24 7.43 -1.12 33.22
N VAL A 25 8.07 -1.96 34.01
CA VAL A 25 8.87 -3.09 33.56
C VAL A 25 8.15 -4.37 33.95
N LYS A 26 7.70 -5.17 32.99
CA LYS A 26 7.11 -6.50 33.24
C LYS A 26 8.13 -7.58 32.92
N LEU A 27 8.42 -8.43 33.90
CA LEU A 27 9.30 -9.58 33.75
C LEU A 27 8.55 -10.81 33.21
N GLU A 28 9.30 -11.81 32.70
CA GLU A 28 8.70 -13.06 32.17
C GLU A 28 7.90 -13.85 33.21
N ASP A 29 8.23 -13.73 34.47
CA ASP A 29 7.49 -14.34 35.58
C ASP A 29 6.18 -13.63 35.90
N GLY A 30 5.82 -12.56 35.15
CA GLY A 30 4.65 -11.75 35.33
C GLY A 30 4.83 -10.60 36.35
N THR A 31 5.98 -10.52 37.03
CA THR A 31 6.26 -9.44 37.98
C THR A 31 6.38 -8.10 37.26
N CYS A 32 5.72 -7.07 37.81
CA CYS A 32 5.78 -5.70 37.29
C CYS A 32 6.54 -4.81 38.26
N HIS A 33 7.48 -4.04 37.75
CA HIS A 33 8.19 -2.98 38.48
C HIS A 33 7.93 -1.64 37.84
N SER A 34 7.56 -0.64 38.65
CA SER A 34 7.32 0.72 38.21
C SER A 34 8.45 1.63 38.71
N TYR A 35 9.07 2.35 37.79
CA TYR A 35 10.15 3.30 38.09
C TYR A 35 9.69 4.70 37.72
N LYS A 36 9.85 5.66 38.64
CA LYS A 36 9.57 7.05 38.35
C LYS A 36 10.57 7.59 37.33
N THR A 37 10.04 8.10 36.20
CA THR A 37 10.90 8.68 35.15
C THR A 37 11.38 10.06 35.50
N THR A 38 12.62 10.37 35.13
CA THR A 38 13.19 11.75 35.20
C THR A 38 13.62 12.13 33.77
N PRO A 39 13.73 13.46 33.47
CA PRO A 39 14.04 13.94 32.12
C PRO A 39 15.33 13.37 31.50
N ASN A 40 16.24 12.86 32.33
CA ASN A 40 17.53 12.30 31.88
C ASN A 40 17.69 10.81 32.24
N MET A 41 16.60 10.10 32.50
CA MET A 41 16.66 8.68 32.83
C MET A 41 17.18 7.89 31.63
N LYS A 42 18.29 7.17 31.83
CA LYS A 42 18.82 6.20 30.87
C LYS A 42 18.49 4.83 31.39
N VAL A 43 17.87 4.00 30.54
CA VAL A 43 17.66 2.58 30.81
C VAL A 43 18.68 1.80 29.99
N SER A 44 19.53 1.05 30.63
CA SER A 44 20.48 0.15 29.99
C SER A 44 20.17 -1.30 30.39
N PHE A 45 20.27 -2.19 29.42
CA PHE A 45 20.11 -3.61 29.61
C PHE A 45 21.48 -4.28 29.45
N GLY A 46 21.94 -4.99 30.45
CA GLY A 46 23.19 -5.76 30.40
C GLY A 46 22.91 -7.26 30.44
N ASP A 47 23.79 -8.04 29.88
CA ASP A 47 23.81 -9.48 30.07
C ASP A 47 24.29 -9.83 31.50
N LYS A 48 24.39 -11.13 31.82
CA LYS A 48 24.88 -11.62 33.13
C LYS A 48 26.29 -11.13 33.48
N ASN A 49 27.05 -10.64 32.50
CA ASN A 49 28.43 -10.18 32.64
C ASN A 49 28.52 -8.62 32.62
N GLY A 50 27.39 -7.91 32.59
CA GLY A 50 27.36 -6.47 32.60
C GLY A 50 27.77 -5.79 31.28
N THR A 51 27.80 -6.56 30.17
CA THR A 51 28.04 -6.00 28.85
C THR A 51 26.82 -5.18 28.42
N ASN A 52 27.10 -3.97 27.97
CA ASN A 52 26.06 -2.99 27.61
C ASN A 52 25.41 -3.39 26.27
N PRO A 53 24.08 -3.59 26.18
CA PRO A 53 23.41 -3.98 24.93
C PRO A 53 23.29 -2.86 23.88
N THR A 54 24.01 -1.78 24.01
CA THR A 54 24.11 -0.70 23.03
C THR A 54 25.15 -0.93 21.94
N GLU A 55 25.65 -2.18 21.81
CA GLU A 55 26.55 -2.50 20.72
C GLU A 55 25.76 -2.60 19.40
N SER A 56 26.23 -1.84 18.42
CA SER A 56 25.72 -1.91 17.04
C SER A 56 26.00 -3.24 16.34
N GLU A 57 26.79 -4.10 17.00
CA GLU A 57 27.24 -5.39 16.49
C GLU A 57 27.44 -6.40 17.64
N GLN A 58 27.06 -7.67 17.43
CA GLN A 58 27.33 -8.80 18.31
C GLN A 58 27.85 -9.98 17.48
N ILE A 59 28.82 -10.72 18.00
CA ILE A 59 29.42 -11.87 17.34
C ILE A 59 29.18 -13.12 18.18
N VAL A 60 28.60 -14.17 17.55
CA VAL A 60 28.37 -15.46 18.15
C VAL A 60 29.18 -16.51 17.38
N THR A 61 29.94 -17.35 18.08
CA THR A 61 30.70 -18.46 17.47
C THR A 61 29.86 -19.73 17.50
N VAL A 62 29.70 -20.37 16.33
CA VAL A 62 28.95 -21.62 16.14
C VAL A 62 29.90 -22.62 15.48
N GLY A 63 30.42 -23.57 16.28
CA GLY A 63 31.48 -24.47 15.81
C GLY A 63 32.72 -23.68 15.37
N ASN A 64 33.10 -23.79 14.12
CA ASN A 64 34.25 -23.08 13.52
C ASN A 64 33.88 -21.75 12.85
N TYR A 65 32.61 -21.37 12.85
CA TYR A 65 32.10 -20.21 12.10
C TYR A 65 31.63 -19.09 13.01
N LYS A 66 31.63 -17.87 12.50
CA LYS A 66 31.16 -16.68 13.19
C LYS A 66 29.84 -16.21 12.59
N VAL A 67 28.88 -15.87 13.44
CA VAL A 67 27.67 -15.16 13.09
C VAL A 67 27.81 -13.75 13.64
N THR A 68 27.99 -12.80 12.74
CA THR A 68 28.01 -11.37 13.06
C THR A 68 26.62 -10.80 12.91
N VAL A 69 26.03 -10.33 14.00
CA VAL A 69 24.71 -9.64 13.98
C VAL A 69 24.96 -8.16 14.17
N LYS A 70 24.53 -7.34 13.21
CA LYS A 70 24.73 -5.89 13.25
C LYS A 70 23.46 -5.12 12.89
N LEU A 71 23.39 -3.87 13.35
CA LEU A 71 22.34 -2.95 12.92
C LEU A 71 22.54 -2.52 11.47
N ALA A 72 21.42 -2.28 10.78
CA ALA A 72 21.44 -1.64 9.46
C ALA A 72 22.03 -0.23 9.58
N GLU A 73 22.70 0.24 8.53
CA GLU A 73 23.48 1.49 8.51
C GLU A 73 22.72 2.72 9.03
N ASN A 74 21.41 2.80 8.75
CA ASN A 74 20.57 3.93 9.12
C ASN A 74 19.68 3.64 10.34
N THR A 75 19.96 2.57 11.09
CA THR A 75 19.23 2.23 12.32
C THR A 75 20.04 2.64 13.54
N PRO A 76 19.64 3.68 14.28
CA PRO A 76 20.35 4.11 15.48
C PRO A 76 20.34 3.04 16.58
N ALA A 77 21.48 2.78 17.20
CA ALA A 77 21.58 1.84 18.33
C ALA A 77 20.73 2.26 19.55
N SER A 78 20.33 3.52 19.62
CA SER A 78 19.42 4.01 20.66
C SER A 78 17.95 3.65 20.41
N GLU A 79 17.60 3.22 19.21
CA GLU A 79 16.21 2.93 18.81
C GLU A 79 15.92 1.45 18.58
N VAL A 80 16.94 0.61 18.47
CA VAL A 80 16.80 -0.84 18.37
C VAL A 80 17.69 -1.54 19.36
N VAL A 81 17.07 -2.31 20.22
CA VAL A 81 17.78 -3.19 21.18
C VAL A 81 17.68 -4.61 20.71
N PHE A 82 18.78 -5.31 20.61
CA PHE A 82 18.79 -6.73 20.28
C PHE A 82 19.76 -7.50 21.16
N SER A 83 19.51 -8.80 21.27
CA SER A 83 20.38 -9.77 21.94
C SER A 83 20.48 -11.02 21.09
N THR A 84 21.58 -11.72 21.19
CA THR A 84 21.82 -13.00 20.52
C THR A 84 21.93 -14.12 21.53
N ASN A 85 21.39 -15.29 21.20
CA ASN A 85 21.50 -16.51 21.98
C ASN A 85 21.80 -17.70 21.07
N LEU A 86 22.71 -18.56 21.48
CA LEU A 86 23.05 -19.82 20.78
C LEU A 86 22.16 -20.93 21.33
N GLU A 87 21.35 -21.54 20.46
CA GLU A 87 20.48 -22.67 20.74
C GLU A 87 20.86 -23.84 19.80
N GLY A 88 21.64 -24.81 20.31
CA GLY A 88 22.21 -25.86 19.47
C GLY A 88 23.16 -25.28 18.42
N ASN A 89 22.83 -25.43 17.14
CA ASN A 89 23.57 -24.87 16.00
C ASN A 89 22.91 -23.67 15.38
N GLU A 90 21.92 -23.06 16.04
CA GLU A 90 21.18 -21.87 15.56
C GLU A 90 21.47 -20.66 16.44
N VAL A 91 21.53 -19.50 15.84
CA VAL A 91 21.57 -18.21 16.56
C VAL A 91 20.21 -17.57 16.54
N LYS A 92 19.61 -17.38 17.71
CA LYS A 92 18.38 -16.62 17.89
C LYS A 92 18.72 -15.16 18.14
N ILE A 93 18.17 -14.28 17.32
CA ILE A 93 18.29 -12.83 17.46
C ILE A 93 16.95 -12.33 17.98
N LYS A 94 16.89 -11.88 19.22
CA LYS A 94 15.70 -11.27 19.81
C LYS A 94 15.88 -9.76 19.81
N ALA A 95 14.92 -9.05 19.18
CA ALA A 95 15.02 -7.61 18.99
C ALA A 95 13.71 -6.89 19.25
N VAL A 96 13.80 -5.62 19.62
CA VAL A 96 12.68 -4.71 19.80
C VAL A 96 13.06 -3.30 19.32
N SER A 97 12.14 -2.59 18.69
CA SER A 97 12.30 -1.18 18.40
C SER A 97 11.68 -0.33 19.54
N VAL A 98 12.39 0.69 19.99
CA VAL A 98 11.91 1.58 21.05
C VAL A 98 10.66 2.35 20.62
N GLY A 99 10.53 2.68 19.35
CA GLY A 99 9.36 3.36 18.77
C GLY A 99 8.23 2.44 18.32
N GLY A 100 8.32 1.10 18.53
CA GLY A 100 7.29 0.14 18.10
C GLY A 100 7.25 -0.11 16.60
N TYR A 101 8.32 0.27 15.86
CA TYR A 101 8.40 0.08 14.40
C TYR A 101 8.65 -1.38 14.05
N GLY A 102 8.23 -1.77 12.84
CA GLY A 102 8.58 -3.08 12.30
C GLY A 102 10.08 -3.24 12.12
N LEU A 103 10.61 -4.42 12.48
CA LEU A 103 12.01 -4.77 12.27
C LEU A 103 12.13 -5.85 11.20
N GLY A 104 13.13 -5.71 10.32
CA GLY A 104 13.53 -6.72 9.36
C GLY A 104 14.95 -7.20 9.62
N CYS A 105 15.27 -8.41 9.19
CA CYS A 105 16.60 -8.98 9.27
C CYS A 105 16.93 -9.75 7.99
N ILE A 106 18.14 -9.58 7.47
CA ILE A 106 18.69 -10.39 6.38
C ILE A 106 19.97 -11.08 6.83
N LYS A 107 20.13 -12.34 6.48
CA LYS A 107 21.34 -13.13 6.61
C LYS A 107 21.99 -13.23 5.24
N ASP A 108 23.15 -12.64 5.06
CA ASP A 108 23.81 -12.47 3.75
C ASP A 108 22.88 -11.77 2.72
N ASN A 109 22.06 -12.44 1.97
CA ASN A 109 21.02 -11.91 1.09
C ASN A 109 19.66 -12.59 1.30
N GLU A 110 19.55 -13.42 2.32
CA GLU A 110 18.33 -14.14 2.64
C GLU A 110 17.49 -13.35 3.66
N VAL A 111 16.20 -13.17 3.39
CA VAL A 111 15.27 -12.52 4.31
C VAL A 111 14.89 -13.51 5.42
N LEU A 112 15.15 -13.15 6.66
CA LEU A 112 14.71 -13.94 7.80
C LEU A 112 13.30 -13.53 8.23
N THR A 113 12.37 -14.48 8.27
CA THR A 113 11.01 -14.23 8.77
C THR A 113 11.01 -14.29 10.30
N PRO A 114 10.60 -13.24 11.01
CA PRO A 114 10.58 -13.24 12.46
C PRO A 114 9.37 -13.98 13.02
N VAL A 115 9.52 -14.56 14.20
CA VAL A 115 8.42 -14.83 15.11
C VAL A 115 8.19 -13.57 15.95
N VAL A 116 6.97 -13.00 15.89
CA VAL A 116 6.62 -11.79 16.63
C VAL A 116 5.73 -12.16 17.82
N ALA A 117 6.20 -11.87 19.02
CA ALA A 117 5.46 -12.13 20.26
C ALA A 117 5.73 -11.02 21.28
N ASN A 118 4.67 -10.48 21.90
CA ASN A 118 4.75 -9.44 22.93
C ASN A 118 5.60 -8.22 22.54
N GLY A 119 5.55 -7.82 21.25
CA GLY A 119 6.33 -6.69 20.72
C GLY A 119 7.78 -7.00 20.38
N PHE A 120 8.25 -8.23 20.60
CA PHE A 120 9.59 -8.69 20.21
C PHE A 120 9.58 -9.40 18.88
N TYR A 121 10.62 -9.17 18.11
CA TYR A 121 10.96 -9.88 16.87
C TYR A 121 12.04 -10.89 17.18
N THR A 122 11.79 -12.17 16.90
CA THR A 122 12.79 -13.23 17.05
C THR A 122 13.13 -13.78 15.68
N PHE A 123 14.35 -13.54 15.21
CA PHE A 123 14.89 -14.09 13.98
C PHE A 123 15.79 -15.29 14.29
N THR A 124 15.79 -16.28 13.40
CA THR A 124 16.62 -17.47 13.53
C THR A 124 17.63 -17.52 12.39
N VAL A 125 18.91 -17.59 12.73
CA VAL A 125 19.99 -17.89 11.79
C VAL A 125 20.33 -19.37 11.93
N SER A 126 19.97 -20.16 10.93
CA SER A 126 20.25 -21.62 10.84
C SER A 126 21.24 -21.91 9.71
N ASP A 127 21.57 -23.18 9.50
CA ASP A 127 22.39 -23.70 8.40
C ASP A 127 23.76 -23.02 8.27
N ILE A 128 24.43 -22.82 9.44
CA ILE A 128 25.68 -22.09 9.53
C ILE A 128 26.83 -23.01 9.12
N SER A 129 27.27 -22.88 7.85
CA SER A 129 28.37 -23.67 7.25
C SER A 129 29.55 -22.80 6.81
N LYS A 130 29.49 -21.48 7.06
CA LYS A 130 30.53 -20.47 6.83
C LYS A 130 30.30 -19.32 7.79
N ASP A 131 31.22 -18.36 7.81
CA ASP A 131 30.96 -17.07 8.48
C ASP A 131 29.78 -16.35 7.79
N VAL A 132 28.83 -15.85 8.58
CA VAL A 132 27.63 -15.17 8.11
C VAL A 132 27.43 -13.81 8.77
N VAL A 133 26.79 -12.88 8.05
CA VAL A 133 26.40 -11.57 8.57
C VAL A 133 24.87 -11.46 8.54
N ALA A 134 24.29 -11.24 9.71
CA ALA A 134 22.88 -10.90 9.84
C ALA A 134 22.74 -9.39 10.13
N THR A 135 22.00 -8.68 9.27
CA THR A 135 21.75 -7.24 9.43
C THR A 135 20.30 -7.02 9.83
N ILE A 136 20.09 -6.35 10.97
CA ILE A 136 18.77 -6.09 11.54
C ILE A 136 18.51 -4.59 11.64
N GLY A 137 17.27 -4.16 11.36
CA GLY A 137 16.92 -2.76 11.51
C GLY A 137 15.59 -2.38 10.87
N TYR A 138 15.43 -1.08 10.69
CA TYR A 138 14.34 -0.47 9.95
C TYR A 138 14.88 0.57 8.96
N ILE A 139 14.02 0.99 8.07
CA ILE A 139 14.27 2.04 7.07
C ILE A 139 13.25 3.14 7.28
N THR A 140 13.66 4.39 7.15
CA THR A 140 12.76 5.53 7.06
C THR A 140 12.45 5.82 5.60
N VAL A 141 11.16 5.87 5.27
CA VAL A 141 10.66 6.34 3.98
C VAL A 141 9.96 7.67 4.19
N SER A 142 10.46 8.69 3.53
CA SER A 142 9.90 10.04 3.55
C SER A 142 9.15 10.31 2.25
N PHE A 143 8.11 11.15 2.32
CA PHE A 143 7.29 11.52 1.18
C PHE A 143 7.39 13.02 0.93
N ASP A 144 7.85 13.39 -0.26
CA ASP A 144 7.89 14.77 -0.73
C ASP A 144 6.77 14.97 -1.76
N LEU A 145 5.85 15.89 -1.49
CA LEU A 145 4.75 16.16 -2.42
C LEU A 145 5.20 16.82 -3.71
N ASN A 146 6.42 17.33 -3.78
CA ASN A 146 7.00 17.95 -4.98
C ASN A 146 6.16 19.10 -5.55
N ILE A 147 5.27 19.67 -4.73
CA ILE A 147 4.49 20.90 -4.99
C ILE A 147 4.44 21.75 -3.73
N THR A 148 4.17 23.05 -3.89
CA THR A 148 4.04 24.03 -2.79
C THR A 148 2.60 24.44 -2.52
N ASP A 149 1.66 24.02 -3.35
CA ASP A 149 0.26 24.38 -3.27
C ASP A 149 -0.50 23.63 -2.17
N ASN A 150 -1.76 24.00 -1.98
CA ASN A 150 -2.62 23.39 -0.97
C ASN A 150 -2.76 21.90 -1.19
N PHE A 151 -2.42 21.12 -0.17
CA PHE A 151 -2.64 19.68 -0.14
C PHE A 151 -3.56 19.29 1.03
N LYS A 152 -4.34 18.24 0.87
CA LYS A 152 -5.25 17.71 1.90
C LYS A 152 -4.73 16.39 2.48
N ALA A 153 -4.15 15.54 1.66
CA ALA A 153 -3.54 14.29 2.09
C ALA A 153 -2.06 14.28 1.72
N LYS A 154 -1.23 14.12 2.74
CA LYS A 154 0.21 13.85 2.64
C LYS A 154 0.50 12.65 3.53
N PRO A 155 1.11 11.57 3.02
CA PRO A 155 1.58 10.50 3.88
C PRO A 155 2.60 11.01 4.88
N GLU A 156 2.47 10.60 6.13
CA GLU A 156 3.53 10.79 7.12
C GLU A 156 4.73 9.92 6.78
N ASP A 157 5.93 10.36 7.20
CA ASP A 157 7.12 9.52 7.09
C ASP A 157 6.91 8.22 7.86
N ILE A 158 7.24 7.10 7.24
CA ILE A 158 7.05 5.77 7.84
C ILE A 158 8.38 5.09 8.12
N ARG A 159 8.37 4.22 9.11
CA ARG A 159 9.49 3.32 9.42
C ARG A 159 9.06 1.88 9.20
N ILE A 160 9.75 1.21 8.30
CA ILE A 160 9.48 -0.18 7.89
C ILE A 160 10.69 -1.06 8.17
N GLY A 161 10.47 -2.35 8.35
CA GLY A 161 11.57 -3.28 8.57
C GLY A 161 12.61 -3.24 7.44
N TYR A 162 13.88 -3.37 7.79
CA TYR A 162 14.97 -3.46 6.83
C TYR A 162 14.66 -4.55 5.78
N ASN A 163 14.80 -4.23 4.51
CA ASN A 163 14.48 -5.09 3.38
C ASN A 163 12.99 -5.48 3.25
N SER A 164 12.07 -4.61 3.69
CA SER A 164 10.63 -4.72 3.47
C SER A 164 10.20 -3.88 2.25
N THR A 165 8.97 -4.11 1.77
CA THR A 165 8.31 -3.25 0.78
C THR A 165 7.66 -2.06 1.45
N VAL A 166 7.55 -0.94 0.72
CA VAL A 166 6.81 0.25 1.18
C VAL A 166 5.31 -0.02 1.05
N PRO A 167 4.51 0.18 2.10
CA PRO A 167 3.07 0.13 1.99
C PRO A 167 2.55 1.16 0.98
N GLN A 168 1.49 0.82 0.27
CA GLN A 168 0.85 1.71 -0.66
C GLN A 168 0.33 2.97 0.03
N THR A 169 0.62 4.14 -0.54
CA THR A 169 0.24 5.44 0.00
C THR A 169 -0.27 6.35 -1.10
N TYR A 170 -1.14 7.27 -0.73
CA TYR A 170 -1.79 8.23 -1.63
C TYR A 170 -1.56 9.66 -1.16
N ALA A 171 -1.50 10.60 -2.11
CA ALA A 171 -1.43 12.04 -1.85
C ALA A 171 -2.57 12.77 -2.59
N SER A 172 -3.05 13.87 -2.01
CA SER A 172 -4.12 14.67 -2.62
C SER A 172 -3.80 16.15 -2.51
N ALA A 173 -3.89 16.86 -3.63
CA ALA A 173 -3.70 18.30 -3.72
C ALA A 173 -4.82 18.95 -4.53
N GLU A 174 -5.11 20.23 -4.23
CA GLU A 174 -6.12 20.99 -4.93
C GLU A 174 -5.74 21.19 -6.39
N LYS A 175 -6.68 20.99 -7.31
CA LYS A 175 -6.49 21.14 -8.75
C LYS A 175 -5.36 20.31 -9.37
N HIS A 176 -4.95 19.25 -8.69
CA HIS A 176 -3.92 18.36 -9.17
C HIS A 176 -4.33 16.89 -8.99
N SER A 177 -4.04 16.08 -9.97
CA SER A 177 -4.24 14.63 -9.94
C SER A 177 -2.94 13.91 -9.64
N PHE A 178 -2.94 13.11 -8.59
CA PHE A 178 -1.80 12.30 -8.20
C PHE A 178 -1.51 11.21 -9.24
N ARG A 179 -0.25 11.13 -9.70
CA ARG A 179 0.21 10.20 -10.74
C ARG A 179 1.22 9.18 -10.21
N GLY A 180 1.25 8.96 -8.89
CA GLY A 180 2.14 7.99 -8.26
C GLY A 180 3.41 8.59 -7.69
N TRP A 181 4.19 7.72 -7.07
CA TRP A 181 5.46 8.04 -6.44
C TRP A 181 6.64 7.78 -7.37
N TYR A 182 7.69 8.56 -7.22
CA TYR A 182 8.91 8.50 -8.01
C TYR A 182 10.13 8.53 -7.10
N THR A 183 11.28 7.98 -7.57
CA THR A 183 12.53 7.94 -6.80
C THR A 183 13.40 9.16 -7.02
N ASP A 184 13.04 10.03 -7.93
CA ASP A 184 13.73 11.27 -8.29
C ASP A 184 12.75 12.44 -8.35
N LYS A 185 13.21 13.63 -8.00
CA LYS A 185 12.40 14.85 -7.94
C LYS A 185 11.84 15.27 -9.31
N GLU A 186 12.56 14.94 -10.38
CA GLU A 186 12.16 15.20 -11.76
C GLU A 186 11.05 14.24 -12.24
N CYS A 187 10.66 13.26 -11.42
CA CYS A 187 9.64 12.26 -11.70
C CYS A 187 9.88 11.50 -13.02
N THR A 188 11.13 11.08 -13.25
CA THR A 188 11.52 10.28 -14.42
C THR A 188 11.57 8.78 -14.15
N LYS A 189 11.68 8.36 -12.86
CA LYS A 189 11.81 6.99 -12.41
C LYS A 189 10.67 6.63 -11.47
N ALA A 190 9.61 6.04 -12.02
CA ALA A 190 8.47 5.59 -11.22
C ALA A 190 8.90 4.61 -10.13
N TRP A 191 8.30 4.75 -8.95
CA TRP A 191 8.46 3.81 -7.86
C TRP A 191 7.77 2.48 -8.21
N ASN A 192 8.41 1.38 -7.85
CA ASN A 192 7.83 0.05 -7.96
C ASN A 192 7.55 -0.49 -6.54
N ASP A 193 6.29 -0.67 -6.19
CA ASP A 193 5.82 -1.08 -4.86
C ASP A 193 6.33 -2.47 -4.43
N SER A 194 6.75 -3.31 -5.38
CA SER A 194 7.39 -4.60 -5.08
C SER A 194 8.86 -4.46 -4.68
N THR A 195 9.44 -3.26 -4.74
CA THR A 195 10.85 -3.03 -4.41
C THR A 195 11.08 -3.13 -2.90
N ARG A 196 12.04 -3.95 -2.52
CA ARG A 196 12.49 -4.07 -1.12
C ARG A 196 13.54 -3.01 -0.80
N VAL A 197 13.35 -2.30 0.30
CA VAL A 197 14.15 -1.13 0.69
C VAL A 197 15.21 -1.50 1.72
N THR A 198 16.48 -1.17 1.42
CA THR A 198 17.64 -1.46 2.29
C THR A 198 18.36 -0.20 2.77
N LYS A 199 17.87 0.98 2.43
CA LYS A 199 18.39 2.30 2.87
C LYS A 199 17.26 3.29 2.92
N ASN A 200 17.43 4.38 3.70
CA ASN A 200 16.46 5.46 3.73
C ASN A 200 16.14 5.98 2.33
N LEU A 201 14.88 6.28 2.10
CA LEU A 201 14.34 6.63 0.78
C LEU A 201 13.43 7.85 0.91
N THR A 202 13.52 8.76 -0.06
CA THR A 202 12.51 9.79 -0.27
C THR A 202 11.77 9.48 -1.57
N LEU A 203 10.45 9.43 -1.50
CA LEU A 203 9.56 9.28 -2.65
C LEU A 203 8.94 10.63 -2.99
N TYR A 204 8.96 10.99 -4.27
CA TYR A 204 8.48 12.25 -4.80
C TYR A 204 7.15 12.05 -5.54
N ALA A 205 6.14 12.85 -5.20
CA ALA A 205 4.86 12.80 -5.88
C ALA A 205 4.96 13.41 -7.29
N LYS A 206 4.35 12.74 -8.27
CA LYS A 206 4.08 13.29 -9.59
C LYS A 206 2.63 13.73 -9.68
N TRP A 207 2.40 14.86 -10.33
CA TRP A 207 1.10 15.47 -10.51
C TRP A 207 0.80 15.76 -11.97
N ALA A 208 -0.48 15.73 -12.33
CA ALA A 208 -1.02 16.36 -13.53
C ALA A 208 -2.00 17.45 -13.11
N GLU A 209 -2.11 18.53 -13.88
CA GLU A 209 -3.13 19.57 -13.65
C GLU A 209 -4.52 19.02 -13.94
N ASP A 210 -5.51 19.49 -13.18
CA ASP A 210 -6.91 19.12 -13.39
C ASP A 210 -7.47 19.87 -14.61
N PRO A 211 -8.39 19.28 -15.40
CA PRO A 211 -9.09 19.99 -16.47
C PRO A 211 -9.79 21.26 -15.95
N ALA A 212 -9.78 22.29 -16.78
CA ALA A 212 -10.42 23.56 -16.44
C ALA A 212 -11.92 23.60 -16.79
N GLU A 213 -12.38 22.67 -17.64
CA GLU A 213 -13.74 22.61 -18.14
C GLU A 213 -14.64 21.76 -17.23
N ASP A 214 -15.90 22.14 -17.07
CA ASP A 214 -16.91 21.38 -16.31
C ASP A 214 -17.35 20.08 -17.02
N GLN A 215 -17.22 20.03 -18.34
CA GLN A 215 -17.52 18.87 -19.20
C GLN A 215 -16.41 18.69 -20.23
N ILE A 216 -16.08 17.45 -20.53
CA ILE A 216 -15.10 17.10 -21.56
C ILE A 216 -15.83 16.51 -22.78
N ASN A 217 -15.71 17.18 -23.92
CA ASN A 217 -16.40 16.79 -25.17
C ASN A 217 -17.92 16.59 -24.99
N GLY A 218 -18.54 17.35 -24.07
CA GLY A 218 -19.98 17.28 -23.77
C GLY A 218 -20.39 16.17 -22.79
N HIS A 219 -19.44 15.50 -22.18
CA HIS A 219 -19.69 14.46 -21.16
C HIS A 219 -19.27 14.93 -19.77
N ASP A 220 -20.13 14.66 -18.80
CA ASP A 220 -19.85 14.92 -17.39
C ASP A 220 -18.77 13.96 -16.88
N TYR A 221 -17.94 14.45 -15.98
CA TYR A 221 -16.92 13.66 -15.35
C TYR A 221 -16.83 13.89 -13.85
N VAL A 222 -16.17 12.96 -13.17
CA VAL A 222 -15.84 13.03 -11.74
C VAL A 222 -14.41 12.60 -11.52
N LYS A 223 -13.71 13.29 -10.61
CA LYS A 223 -12.35 12.92 -10.23
C LYS A 223 -12.39 11.92 -9.09
N LEU A 224 -11.82 10.73 -9.28
CA LEU A 224 -11.73 9.66 -8.28
C LEU A 224 -10.45 8.86 -8.45
N GLY A 225 -9.75 8.61 -7.34
CA GLY A 225 -8.50 7.86 -7.34
C GLY A 225 -7.40 8.49 -8.19
N GLY A 226 -7.44 9.84 -8.33
CA GLY A 226 -6.49 10.61 -9.14
C GLY A 226 -6.80 10.67 -10.64
N TYR A 227 -7.90 10.07 -11.10
CA TYR A 227 -8.31 10.04 -12.52
C TYR A 227 -9.69 10.65 -12.73
N TYR A 228 -10.00 11.03 -13.98
CA TYR A 228 -11.28 11.63 -14.37
C TYR A 228 -12.13 10.59 -15.09
N TRP A 229 -13.14 10.13 -14.42
CA TRP A 229 -14.07 9.11 -14.88
C TRP A 229 -15.33 9.75 -15.45
N ALA A 230 -15.81 9.26 -16.57
CA ALA A 230 -17.14 9.60 -17.03
C ALA A 230 -18.20 9.21 -15.99
N THR A 231 -19.24 10.00 -15.85
CA THR A 231 -20.32 9.70 -14.89
C THR A 231 -21.27 8.61 -15.37
N GLU A 232 -21.27 8.29 -16.67
CA GLU A 232 -22.13 7.30 -17.30
C GLU A 232 -21.33 6.29 -18.16
N ASN A 233 -21.95 5.14 -18.46
CA ASN A 233 -21.38 4.17 -19.38
C ASN A 233 -21.58 4.65 -20.83
N VAL A 234 -20.74 4.18 -21.74
CA VAL A 234 -20.93 4.36 -23.17
C VAL A 234 -22.26 3.71 -23.57
N GLY A 235 -23.14 4.51 -24.16
CA GLY A 235 -24.46 4.09 -24.63
C GLY A 235 -24.41 3.30 -25.93
N GLU A 236 -25.48 3.38 -26.72
CA GLU A 236 -25.55 2.73 -28.02
C GLU A 236 -24.53 3.31 -29.02
N VAL A 237 -23.64 2.46 -29.51
CA VAL A 237 -22.83 2.74 -30.69
C VAL A 237 -23.23 1.71 -31.73
N LYS A 238 -23.98 2.16 -32.73
CA LYS A 238 -24.59 1.30 -33.76
C LYS A 238 -23.55 0.38 -34.40
N ASP A 239 -23.95 -0.90 -34.57
CA ASP A 239 -23.16 -1.97 -35.17
C ASP A 239 -21.89 -2.38 -34.36
N MET A 240 -21.69 -1.85 -33.13
CA MET A 240 -20.52 -2.18 -32.29
C MET A 240 -20.87 -3.03 -31.07
N TYR A 241 -22.05 -2.84 -30.46
CA TYR A 241 -22.42 -3.64 -29.28
C TYR A 241 -22.80 -5.08 -29.70
N ILE A 242 -22.56 -6.02 -28.78
CA ILE A 242 -22.86 -7.44 -28.97
C ILE A 242 -24.03 -7.95 -28.11
N GLY A 243 -24.51 -7.12 -27.19
CA GLY A 243 -25.62 -7.40 -26.31
C GLY A 243 -26.18 -6.13 -25.69
N TYR A 244 -27.40 -6.21 -25.17
CA TYR A 244 -28.13 -5.10 -24.57
C TYR A 244 -29.05 -5.62 -23.46
N ASP A 245 -29.09 -4.90 -22.35
CA ASP A 245 -30.08 -5.04 -21.29
C ASP A 245 -30.86 -3.73 -21.15
N ALA A 246 -32.20 -3.79 -21.06
CA ALA A 246 -33.06 -2.61 -21.04
C ALA A 246 -32.83 -1.70 -19.82
N THR A 247 -32.28 -2.22 -18.72
CA THR A 247 -32.00 -1.48 -17.49
C THR A 247 -30.54 -1.08 -17.40
N TYR A 248 -29.62 -1.99 -17.79
CA TYR A 248 -28.18 -1.86 -17.55
C TYR A 248 -27.36 -1.42 -18.76
N GLY A 249 -27.96 -1.38 -19.98
CA GLY A 249 -27.36 -0.84 -21.18
C GLY A 249 -26.64 -1.84 -22.07
N TYR A 250 -25.55 -1.40 -22.70
CA TYR A 250 -24.91 -2.07 -23.81
C TYR A 250 -23.66 -2.79 -23.42
N TYR A 251 -23.38 -3.93 -24.09
CA TYR A 251 -22.20 -4.76 -23.92
C TYR A 251 -21.39 -4.80 -25.20
N TYR A 252 -20.09 -4.68 -25.08
CA TYR A 252 -19.15 -4.64 -26.18
C TYR A 252 -18.12 -5.73 -26.04
N ASN A 253 -17.72 -6.38 -27.13
CA ASN A 253 -16.50 -7.16 -27.13
C ASN A 253 -15.28 -6.22 -27.01
N TYR A 254 -14.11 -6.74 -26.69
CA TYR A 254 -12.93 -5.95 -26.40
C TYR A 254 -12.55 -4.97 -27.53
N ALA A 255 -12.53 -5.44 -28.80
CA ALA A 255 -12.14 -4.59 -29.92
C ALA A 255 -13.14 -3.44 -30.13
N ASN A 256 -14.43 -3.76 -30.06
CA ASN A 256 -15.50 -2.76 -30.21
C ASN A 256 -15.58 -1.80 -29.02
N ALA A 257 -15.22 -2.24 -27.81
CA ALA A 257 -15.14 -1.39 -26.63
C ALA A 257 -14.11 -0.26 -26.79
N ILE A 258 -12.94 -0.58 -27.35
CA ILE A 258 -11.92 0.44 -27.67
C ILE A 258 -12.45 1.48 -28.67
N GLU A 259 -13.12 1.03 -29.73
CA GLU A 259 -13.68 1.93 -30.75
C GLU A 259 -14.88 2.72 -30.21
N ALA A 260 -15.76 2.10 -29.40
CA ALA A 260 -16.89 2.75 -28.76
C ALA A 260 -16.44 3.88 -27.81
N ALA A 261 -15.38 3.67 -27.02
CA ALA A 261 -14.81 4.70 -26.17
C ALA A 261 -14.32 5.93 -26.97
N LYS A 262 -13.78 5.71 -28.16
CA LYS A 262 -13.30 6.80 -29.05
C LYS A 262 -14.44 7.68 -29.58
N THR A 263 -15.66 7.18 -29.65
CA THR A 263 -16.81 7.98 -30.13
C THR A 263 -17.10 9.17 -29.23
N TRP A 264 -16.70 9.11 -27.97
CA TRP A 264 -16.84 10.20 -27.00
C TRP A 264 -15.89 11.37 -27.24
N ASN A 265 -14.96 11.22 -28.17
CA ASN A 265 -14.05 12.29 -28.58
C ASN A 265 -14.56 13.13 -29.74
N SER A 266 -15.79 12.90 -30.22
CA SER A 266 -16.41 13.63 -31.36
C SER A 266 -16.98 14.98 -31.00
N GLY A 267 -16.57 15.63 -29.90
CA GLY A 267 -16.98 16.94 -29.45
C GLY A 267 -15.98 18.06 -29.76
N SER A 268 -16.28 19.26 -29.33
CA SER A 268 -15.45 20.45 -29.52
C SER A 268 -14.21 20.41 -28.66
N GLY A 269 -13.08 20.13 -29.24
CA GLY A 269 -11.69 20.28 -28.86
C GLY A 269 -11.31 20.83 -27.47
N SER A 270 -11.61 20.08 -26.39
CA SER A 270 -11.12 20.41 -25.06
C SER A 270 -9.61 20.13 -24.88
N GLY A 271 -8.96 19.51 -25.87
CA GLY A 271 -7.59 19.03 -25.74
C GLY A 271 -7.50 17.68 -25.01
N HIS A 272 -8.53 17.23 -24.31
CA HIS A 272 -8.58 15.99 -23.58
C HIS A 272 -9.24 14.86 -24.38
N THR A 273 -8.83 13.63 -24.12
CA THR A 273 -9.28 12.44 -24.87
C THR A 273 -9.85 11.39 -23.93
N TRP A 274 -11.09 10.94 -24.22
CA TRP A 274 -11.69 9.79 -23.56
C TRP A 274 -11.13 8.49 -24.10
N THR A 275 -10.86 7.55 -23.21
CA THR A 275 -10.34 6.22 -23.52
C THR A 275 -10.91 5.16 -22.59
N LEU A 276 -10.72 3.88 -22.93
CA LEU A 276 -10.90 2.81 -21.95
C LEU A 276 -9.87 2.93 -20.83
N PRO A 277 -10.26 2.72 -19.57
CA PRO A 277 -9.32 2.70 -18.45
C PRO A 277 -8.29 1.59 -18.60
N SER A 278 -7.06 1.84 -18.23
CA SER A 278 -6.07 0.77 -18.06
C SER A 278 -6.37 -0.08 -16.82
N ALA A 279 -5.79 -1.28 -16.74
CA ALA A 279 -5.86 -2.12 -15.55
C ALA A 279 -5.32 -1.38 -14.30
N ALA A 280 -4.27 -0.56 -14.46
CA ALA A 280 -3.71 0.25 -13.38
C ALA A 280 -4.68 1.35 -12.90
N GLN A 281 -5.45 1.97 -13.80
CA GLN A 281 -6.46 2.95 -13.42
C GLN A 281 -7.64 2.31 -12.68
N TRP A 282 -8.11 1.13 -13.11
CA TRP A 282 -9.09 0.36 -12.35
C TRP A 282 -8.56 -0.03 -10.96
N GLN A 283 -7.30 -0.47 -10.87
CA GLN A 283 -6.67 -0.80 -9.60
C GLN A 283 -6.58 0.43 -8.68
N ALA A 284 -6.23 1.61 -9.22
CA ALA A 284 -6.20 2.85 -8.45
C ALA A 284 -7.58 3.22 -7.89
N LEU A 285 -8.66 3.01 -8.67
CA LEU A 285 -10.02 3.24 -8.20
C LEU A 285 -10.38 2.29 -7.05
N ILE A 286 -9.93 1.02 -7.11
CA ILE A 286 -10.11 0.03 -6.04
C ILE A 286 -9.34 0.45 -4.78
N ASP A 287 -8.07 0.84 -4.92
CA ASP A 287 -7.16 1.05 -3.80
C ASP A 287 -7.38 2.39 -3.08
N TYR A 288 -7.81 3.42 -3.83
CA TYR A 288 -7.86 4.80 -3.33
C TYR A 288 -9.27 5.33 -3.08
N CYS A 289 -10.32 4.56 -3.37
CA CYS A 289 -11.71 4.97 -3.19
C CYS A 289 -12.47 4.06 -2.24
N LYS A 290 -13.62 4.55 -1.77
CA LYS A 290 -14.58 3.78 -0.98
C LYS A 290 -15.61 3.17 -1.90
N TRP A 291 -15.92 1.89 -1.72
CA TRP A 291 -16.87 1.14 -2.52
C TRP A 291 -18.07 0.74 -1.67
N GLU A 292 -19.25 1.27 -1.99
CA GLU A 292 -20.49 1.01 -1.28
C GLU A 292 -21.48 0.34 -2.22
N TRP A 293 -21.87 -0.91 -1.92
CA TRP A 293 -22.91 -1.59 -2.70
C TRP A 293 -24.25 -0.91 -2.49
N ASN A 294 -24.98 -0.65 -3.57
CA ASN A 294 -26.29 -0.04 -3.58
C ASN A 294 -27.27 -0.92 -4.38
N GLU A 295 -28.38 -1.26 -3.75
CA GLU A 295 -29.53 -1.91 -4.40
C GLU A 295 -30.54 -0.84 -4.77
N ASN A 296 -30.97 -0.82 -6.05
CA ASN A 296 -31.92 0.16 -6.56
C ASN A 296 -31.41 1.61 -6.52
N TYR A 297 -30.21 1.86 -7.06
CA TYR A 297 -29.59 3.20 -7.08
C TYR A 297 -30.53 4.26 -7.64
N ASN A 298 -30.83 5.31 -6.85
CA ASN A 298 -31.70 6.42 -7.20
C ASN A 298 -33.07 5.99 -7.79
N ASP A 299 -33.66 4.90 -7.29
CA ASP A 299 -34.91 4.32 -7.76
C ASP A 299 -34.94 3.89 -9.22
N THR A 300 -33.76 3.64 -9.81
CA THR A 300 -33.60 3.19 -11.20
C THR A 300 -33.78 1.71 -11.41
N LYS A 301 -33.91 0.90 -10.36
CA LYS A 301 -33.87 -0.56 -10.32
C LYS A 301 -32.51 -1.14 -10.69
N MET A 302 -31.45 -0.33 -10.73
CA MET A 302 -30.09 -0.78 -10.95
C MET A 302 -29.40 -1.05 -9.62
N ASN A 303 -28.77 -2.20 -9.50
CA ASN A 303 -27.81 -2.52 -8.46
C ASN A 303 -26.41 -2.24 -8.94
N GLY A 304 -25.49 -1.94 -8.04
CA GLY A 304 -24.10 -1.70 -8.38
C GLY A 304 -23.32 -1.04 -7.23
N TYR A 305 -22.16 -0.55 -7.54
CA TYR A 305 -21.36 0.19 -6.57
C TYR A 305 -21.46 1.69 -6.77
N VAL A 306 -21.68 2.40 -5.66
CA VAL A 306 -21.34 3.82 -5.54
C VAL A 306 -19.90 3.89 -5.09
N VAL A 307 -19.02 4.35 -5.98
CA VAL A 307 -17.60 4.56 -5.69
C VAL A 307 -17.42 6.02 -5.28
N LYS A 308 -16.85 6.26 -4.11
CA LYS A 308 -16.71 7.58 -3.49
C LYS A 308 -15.25 7.91 -3.24
N GLY A 309 -14.91 9.19 -3.31
CA GLY A 309 -13.61 9.67 -2.87
C GLY A 309 -13.37 9.45 -1.38
N ARG A 310 -12.12 9.44 -0.96
CA ARG A 310 -11.73 9.31 0.44
C ARG A 310 -12.00 10.61 1.19
N ASP A 311 -12.40 10.53 2.46
CA ASP A 311 -12.71 11.69 3.30
C ASP A 311 -11.52 12.62 3.54
N ASP A 312 -10.31 12.10 3.43
CA ASP A 312 -9.05 12.83 3.61
C ASP A 312 -8.50 13.45 2.31
N THR A 313 -9.26 13.43 1.22
CA THR A 313 -8.85 13.97 -0.08
C THR A 313 -9.77 15.09 -0.57
N TYR A 314 -9.35 15.83 -1.62
CA TYR A 314 -10.21 16.79 -2.33
C TYR A 314 -11.31 16.11 -3.16
N GLU A 315 -11.31 14.79 -3.22
CA GLU A 315 -12.31 13.96 -3.91
C GLU A 315 -13.44 13.49 -2.98
N SER A 316 -13.45 13.91 -1.70
CA SER A 316 -14.38 13.40 -0.66
C SER A 316 -15.87 13.54 -1.01
N ASP A 317 -16.22 14.58 -1.75
CA ASP A 317 -17.61 14.83 -2.16
C ASP A 317 -17.95 14.22 -3.53
N ASN A 318 -16.96 13.63 -4.19
CA ASN A 318 -17.08 13.03 -5.50
C ASN A 318 -17.58 11.59 -5.40
N SER A 319 -18.45 11.22 -6.32
CA SER A 319 -18.90 9.83 -6.45
C SER A 319 -19.30 9.47 -7.88
N VAL A 320 -19.18 8.21 -8.22
CA VAL A 320 -19.69 7.63 -9.46
C VAL A 320 -20.41 6.33 -9.19
N PHE A 321 -21.50 6.07 -9.92
CA PHE A 321 -22.18 4.81 -9.88
C PHE A 321 -21.68 3.89 -11.00
N LEU A 322 -21.33 2.65 -10.64
CA LEU A 322 -20.97 1.57 -11.57
C LEU A 322 -22.07 0.50 -11.50
N PRO A 323 -22.98 0.44 -12.47
CA PRO A 323 -24.02 -0.57 -12.53
C PRO A 323 -23.45 -1.99 -12.59
N ALA A 324 -24.09 -2.94 -11.90
CA ALA A 324 -23.80 -4.38 -12.01
C ALA A 324 -24.40 -4.94 -13.30
N ALA A 325 -23.90 -4.45 -14.44
CA ALA A 325 -24.42 -4.71 -15.76
C ALA A 325 -24.11 -6.13 -16.29
N SER A 326 -23.24 -6.87 -15.59
CA SER A 326 -22.84 -8.23 -15.94
C SER A 326 -22.12 -8.34 -17.32
N HIS A 327 -22.11 -9.56 -17.87
CA HIS A 327 -21.66 -9.87 -19.21
C HIS A 327 -22.72 -10.74 -19.90
N ASN A 328 -23.03 -10.46 -21.15
CA ASN A 328 -23.97 -11.26 -21.94
C ASN A 328 -25.29 -11.63 -21.22
N ASN A 329 -25.82 -10.74 -20.38
CA ASN A 329 -27.06 -10.90 -19.59
C ASN A 329 -27.03 -12.03 -18.54
N PHE A 330 -25.87 -12.56 -18.15
CA PHE A 330 -25.74 -13.57 -17.10
C PHE A 330 -25.46 -12.93 -15.74
N GLY A 331 -26.40 -13.02 -14.80
CA GLY A 331 -26.24 -12.44 -13.45
C GLY A 331 -26.30 -10.93 -13.39
N VAL A 332 -27.09 -10.33 -14.28
CA VAL A 332 -27.42 -8.88 -14.27
C VAL A 332 -27.96 -8.48 -12.91
N GLY A 333 -27.49 -7.35 -12.39
CA GLY A 333 -27.80 -6.86 -11.04
C GLY A 333 -26.99 -7.50 -9.92
N PHE A 334 -26.07 -8.42 -10.22
CA PHE A 334 -25.18 -9.05 -9.25
C PHE A 334 -23.69 -8.94 -9.63
N TYR A 335 -23.34 -9.09 -10.90
CA TYR A 335 -21.99 -8.96 -11.43
C TYR A 335 -21.82 -7.65 -12.20
N GLY A 336 -20.69 -6.96 -12.02
CA GLY A 336 -20.25 -5.88 -12.91
C GLY A 336 -18.99 -6.30 -13.63
N TYR A 337 -18.98 -6.13 -14.97
CA TYR A 337 -17.82 -6.37 -15.83
C TYR A 337 -17.60 -5.15 -16.71
N TYR A 338 -16.39 -4.57 -16.62
CA TYR A 338 -16.01 -3.37 -17.34
C TYR A 338 -14.66 -3.54 -18.00
N TRP A 339 -14.61 -3.39 -19.32
CA TRP A 339 -13.35 -3.52 -20.04
C TRP A 339 -12.26 -2.56 -19.55
N SER A 340 -11.02 -3.07 -19.55
CA SER A 340 -9.80 -2.27 -19.49
C SER A 340 -9.17 -2.17 -20.87
N SER A 341 -8.37 -1.14 -21.14
CA SER A 341 -7.55 -1.05 -22.37
C SER A 341 -6.32 -1.93 -22.34
N THR A 342 -5.97 -2.51 -21.19
CA THR A 342 -4.78 -3.35 -21.02
C THR A 342 -5.07 -4.76 -21.54
N ALA A 343 -4.30 -5.22 -22.52
CA ALA A 343 -4.34 -6.60 -22.98
C ALA A 343 -3.56 -7.51 -22.04
N SER A 344 -4.07 -8.71 -21.77
CA SER A 344 -3.32 -9.76 -21.06
C SER A 344 -2.56 -10.63 -22.08
N ASP A 345 -3.29 -11.16 -23.09
CA ASP A 345 -2.68 -11.88 -24.22
C ASP A 345 -3.51 -11.70 -25.51
N SER A 346 -3.33 -12.61 -26.49
CA SER A 346 -4.09 -12.57 -27.75
C SER A 346 -5.58 -12.87 -27.61
N ASN A 347 -6.00 -13.58 -26.55
CA ASN A 347 -7.36 -14.08 -26.36
C ASN A 347 -8.09 -13.39 -25.22
N VAL A 348 -7.37 -12.89 -24.21
CA VAL A 348 -7.93 -12.27 -23.02
C VAL A 348 -7.42 -10.83 -22.84
N ALA A 349 -8.24 -10.00 -22.20
CA ALA A 349 -7.89 -8.65 -21.80
C ALA A 349 -8.34 -8.42 -20.36
N TYR A 350 -7.69 -7.50 -19.68
CA TYR A 350 -8.10 -7.17 -18.32
C TYR A 350 -9.45 -6.47 -18.28
N ASP A 351 -10.17 -6.70 -17.22
CA ASP A 351 -11.43 -6.03 -16.87
C ASP A 351 -11.50 -5.69 -15.39
N LEU A 352 -12.44 -4.85 -15.01
CA LEU A 352 -12.88 -4.71 -13.63
C LEU A 352 -14.04 -5.69 -13.42
N LEU A 353 -13.88 -6.64 -12.51
CA LEU A 353 -14.92 -7.54 -12.02
C LEU A 353 -15.33 -7.13 -10.61
N PHE A 354 -16.64 -7.05 -10.37
CA PHE A 354 -17.16 -6.91 -9.02
C PHE A 354 -18.48 -7.67 -8.79
N THR A 355 -18.73 -7.98 -7.50
CA THR A 355 -19.97 -8.51 -6.94
C THR A 355 -20.23 -7.83 -5.58
N PRO A 356 -21.40 -7.98 -4.94
CA PRO A 356 -21.59 -7.45 -3.58
C PRO A 356 -20.46 -7.91 -2.62
N GLY A 357 -19.70 -6.95 -2.09
CA GLY A 357 -18.60 -7.20 -1.15
C GLY A 357 -17.25 -7.61 -1.75
N PHE A 358 -17.12 -7.58 -3.07
CA PHE A 358 -15.89 -7.96 -3.74
C PHE A 358 -15.66 -7.18 -5.04
N GLN A 359 -14.44 -6.69 -5.26
CA GLN A 359 -13.98 -6.07 -6.51
C GLN A 359 -12.51 -6.40 -6.76
N ARG A 360 -12.15 -6.62 -8.03
CA ARG A 360 -10.77 -6.83 -8.47
C ARG A 360 -10.58 -6.49 -9.94
N VAL A 361 -9.35 -6.26 -10.34
CA VAL A 361 -8.93 -6.36 -11.74
C VAL A 361 -8.73 -7.84 -12.05
N ASP A 362 -9.40 -8.33 -13.08
CA ASP A 362 -9.36 -9.72 -13.56
C ASP A 362 -9.03 -9.77 -15.05
N ASP A 363 -9.08 -10.93 -15.67
CA ASP A 363 -8.98 -11.07 -17.11
C ASP A 363 -10.19 -11.83 -17.67
N TYR A 364 -10.62 -11.42 -18.85
CA TYR A 364 -11.80 -11.99 -19.51
C TYR A 364 -11.59 -12.20 -21.02
N ASP A 365 -12.32 -13.18 -21.58
CA ASP A 365 -12.25 -13.49 -23.01
C ASP A 365 -12.66 -12.28 -23.86
N ARG A 366 -11.82 -11.88 -24.83
CA ARG A 366 -12.02 -10.70 -25.68
C ARG A 366 -13.28 -10.72 -26.53
N TYR A 367 -13.85 -11.91 -26.76
CA TYR A 367 -15.14 -12.06 -27.46
C TYR A 367 -16.34 -11.87 -26.53
N GLY A 368 -16.12 -11.88 -25.21
CA GLY A 368 -17.16 -11.63 -24.22
C GLY A 368 -17.66 -10.19 -24.24
N GLY A 369 -18.84 -9.97 -23.65
CA GLY A 369 -19.50 -8.67 -23.64
C GLY A 369 -19.38 -8.00 -22.28
N CYS A 370 -18.61 -6.91 -22.15
CA CYS A 370 -18.56 -6.10 -20.95
C CYS A 370 -19.04 -4.68 -21.19
N SER A 371 -19.40 -3.97 -20.14
CA SER A 371 -19.71 -2.55 -20.19
C SER A 371 -18.48 -1.71 -20.49
N VAL A 372 -18.70 -0.49 -20.99
CA VAL A 372 -17.64 0.49 -21.26
C VAL A 372 -17.87 1.71 -20.38
N ARG A 373 -16.96 1.99 -19.49
CA ARG A 373 -16.81 3.26 -18.75
C ARG A 373 -15.52 3.90 -19.20
N THR A 374 -15.59 5.17 -19.61
CA THR A 374 -14.42 5.90 -20.08
C THR A 374 -13.71 6.66 -18.95
N VAL A 375 -12.44 6.91 -19.17
CA VAL A 375 -11.58 7.75 -18.34
C VAL A 375 -10.81 8.70 -19.25
N LEU A 376 -10.38 9.86 -18.77
CA LEU A 376 -9.49 10.71 -19.55
C LEU A 376 -8.13 10.05 -19.71
N ALA A 377 -7.60 10.10 -20.93
CA ALA A 377 -6.25 9.66 -21.23
C ALA A 377 -5.24 10.44 -20.39
N GLU A 378 -4.19 9.76 -19.97
CA GLU A 378 -3.02 10.41 -19.39
C GLU A 378 -2.25 11.15 -20.49
N GLU A 379 -1.83 12.40 -20.22
CA GLU A 379 -0.98 13.20 -21.09
C GLU A 379 0.49 12.77 -21.02
#